data_e8c709c82785a47e6f51ae5fb665bbdd
#
_entry.id   e8c709c82785a47e6f51ae5fb665bbdd
#
_cell.length_a   1.000
_cell.length_b   1.000
_cell.length_c   1.000
_cell.angle_alpha   90.00
_cell.angle_beta   90.00
_cell.angle_gamma   90.00
#
_symmetry.space_group_name_H-M   'P 1'
#
loop_
_entity.id
_entity.type
_entity.pdbx_description
1 polymer ?
#
loop_
_entity_poly.entity_id
_entity_poly.type
_entity_poly.pdbx_seq_one_letter_code
_entity_poly.pdbx_strand_id
1 'polypeptide(L)'
;GMWVAVHAHGAEGMKRAVIAGVDSVEHGTFMTEEVMDLMIKNGTYYVPTISAGEFVAEKSKIDNYFPEIVRPKAANVGPQISSTFAKAYKRGVKIAFGTDAGVQPHGTNLKEFIYMVNSGMPNIEAIKSATIETAKLLKIDSELGSISVGKLADLVAVNGDPLDDIANIQNISFVMKDGKRINHND
;
A
#
# COMPACT_ATOMS: atom_id res chain seq x y z
N GLY A 1 -23.80 -3.26 6.63
CA GLY A 1 -22.52 -3.41 7.26
C GLY A 1 -21.59 -2.24 6.95
N MET A 2 -20.66 -2.00 7.82
CA MET A 2 -19.56 -1.05 7.62
C MET A 2 -18.35 -1.78 7.06
N TRP A 3 -17.50 -1.07 6.33
CA TRP A 3 -16.17 -1.52 5.93
C TRP A 3 -15.24 -1.46 7.14
N VAL A 4 -14.36 -2.45 7.27
CA VAL A 4 -13.46 -2.54 8.41
C VAL A 4 -12.04 -2.76 7.92
N ALA A 5 -11.18 -1.75 8.12
CA ALA A 5 -9.73 -1.83 7.98
C ALA A 5 -9.11 -2.04 9.37
N VAL A 6 -8.20 -2.99 9.50
CA VAL A 6 -7.59 -3.33 10.78
C VAL A 6 -6.08 -3.11 10.76
N HIS A 7 -5.60 -2.17 11.59
CA HIS A 7 -4.18 -2.08 11.92
C HIS A 7 -3.75 -3.28 12.75
N ALA A 8 -2.81 -4.10 12.25
CA ALA A 8 -2.27 -5.24 12.98
C ALA A 8 -0.86 -5.60 12.54
N HIS A 9 0.06 -5.76 13.50
CA HIS A 9 1.42 -6.26 13.25
C HIS A 9 1.58 -7.73 13.63
N GLY A 10 0.91 -8.18 14.70
CA GLY A 10 1.06 -9.53 15.24
C GLY A 10 0.15 -10.56 14.54
N ALA A 11 0.67 -11.77 14.30
CA ALA A 11 -0.04 -12.84 13.59
C ALA A 11 -1.39 -13.23 14.23
N GLU A 12 -1.46 -13.34 15.55
CA GLU A 12 -2.69 -13.71 16.24
C GLU A 12 -3.79 -12.64 16.11
N GLY A 13 -3.43 -11.36 16.20
CA GLY A 13 -4.37 -10.26 15.98
C GLY A 13 -4.92 -10.27 14.55
N MET A 14 -4.04 -10.43 13.55
CA MET A 14 -4.45 -10.55 12.15
C MET A 14 -5.36 -11.75 11.93
N LYS A 15 -5.01 -12.93 12.47
CA LYS A 15 -5.82 -14.14 12.35
C LYS A 15 -7.24 -13.93 12.86
N ARG A 16 -7.39 -13.36 14.05
CA ARG A 16 -8.72 -13.05 14.64
C ARG A 16 -9.49 -12.05 13.80
N ALA A 17 -8.82 -11.00 13.31
CA ALA A 17 -9.45 -9.99 12.45
C ALA A 17 -9.98 -10.62 11.14
N VAL A 18 -9.15 -11.42 10.46
CA VAL A 18 -9.54 -12.09 9.21
C VAL A 18 -10.69 -13.07 9.42
N ILE A 19 -10.68 -13.85 10.51
CA ILE A 19 -11.78 -14.76 10.88
C ILE A 19 -13.07 -13.97 11.17
N ALA A 20 -12.96 -12.78 11.77
CA ALA A 20 -14.10 -11.90 12.02
C ALA A 20 -14.67 -11.24 10.75
N GLY A 21 -13.99 -11.36 9.60
CA GLY A 21 -14.50 -10.90 8.31
C GLY A 21 -14.16 -9.44 7.98
N VAL A 22 -12.99 -8.96 8.39
CA VAL A 22 -12.52 -7.61 8.02
C VAL A 22 -12.22 -7.52 6.52
N ASP A 23 -12.36 -6.33 5.94
CA ASP A 23 -12.13 -6.09 4.52
C ASP A 23 -10.63 -5.96 4.20
N SER A 24 -9.85 -5.34 5.09
CA SER A 24 -8.39 -5.24 4.92
C SER A 24 -7.62 -5.36 6.23
N VAL A 25 -6.35 -5.75 6.10
CA VAL A 25 -5.33 -5.71 7.16
C VAL A 25 -4.23 -4.75 6.71
N GLU A 26 -3.96 -3.75 7.55
CA GLU A 26 -2.94 -2.74 7.35
C GLU A 26 -1.62 -3.17 8.01
N HIS A 27 -0.49 -2.87 7.40
CA HIS A 27 0.90 -3.15 7.80
C HIS A 27 1.27 -4.64 7.77
N GLY A 28 0.59 -5.50 8.49
CA GLY A 28 0.76 -6.95 8.45
C GLY A 28 2.18 -7.47 8.76
N THR A 29 3.00 -6.73 9.51
CA THR A 29 4.46 -6.91 9.63
C THR A 29 4.91 -8.35 9.88
N PHE A 30 4.26 -9.05 10.81
CA PHE A 30 4.60 -10.43 11.19
C PHE A 30 3.55 -11.44 10.71
N MET A 31 2.99 -11.20 9.52
CA MET A 31 2.00 -12.09 8.91
C MET A 31 2.62 -13.47 8.63
N THR A 32 1.96 -14.52 9.12
CA THR A 32 2.35 -15.91 8.87
C THR A 32 1.67 -16.47 7.62
N GLU A 33 2.18 -17.59 7.12
CA GLU A 33 1.56 -18.30 5.99
C GLU A 33 0.12 -18.71 6.29
N GLU A 34 -0.18 -19.11 7.53
CA GLU A 34 -1.55 -19.42 7.96
C GLU A 34 -2.48 -18.22 7.79
N VAL A 35 -2.03 -17.03 8.17
CA VAL A 35 -2.81 -15.78 8.01
C VAL A 35 -2.98 -15.45 6.53
N MET A 36 -1.94 -15.61 5.72
CA MET A 36 -2.03 -15.40 4.26
C MET A 36 -3.08 -16.31 3.63
N ASP A 37 -3.10 -17.60 4.00
CA ASP A 37 -4.10 -18.57 3.51
C ASP A 37 -5.52 -18.20 3.93
N LEU A 38 -5.69 -17.72 5.15
CA LEU A 38 -6.98 -17.22 5.64
C LEU A 38 -7.42 -15.96 4.86
N MET A 39 -6.52 -15.05 4.57
CA MET A 39 -6.82 -13.84 3.78
C MET A 39 -7.25 -14.21 2.36
N ILE A 40 -6.54 -15.14 1.72
CA ILE A 40 -6.91 -15.65 0.38
C ILE A 40 -8.30 -16.26 0.41
N LYS A 41 -8.56 -17.15 1.38
CA LYS A 41 -9.85 -17.83 1.54
C LYS A 41 -11.02 -16.88 1.76
N ASN A 42 -10.81 -15.82 2.57
CA ASN A 42 -11.85 -14.86 2.92
C ASN A 42 -11.92 -13.67 1.94
N GLY A 43 -10.96 -13.54 1.03
CA GLY A 43 -10.86 -12.40 0.11
C GLY A 43 -10.43 -11.10 0.75
N THR A 44 -9.87 -11.14 1.98
CA THR A 44 -9.35 -9.99 2.72
C THR A 44 -8.14 -9.41 2.01
N TYR A 45 -8.10 -8.08 1.87
CA TYR A 45 -6.97 -7.37 1.26
C TYR A 45 -5.84 -7.13 2.26
N TYR A 46 -4.62 -7.09 1.75
CA TYR A 46 -3.43 -6.65 2.46
C TYR A 46 -3.00 -5.27 1.96
N VAL A 47 -2.85 -4.31 2.87
CA VAL A 47 -2.35 -2.95 2.61
C VAL A 47 -1.02 -2.79 3.35
N PRO A 48 0.13 -2.95 2.66
CA PRO A 48 1.42 -3.18 3.32
C PRO A 48 2.02 -1.95 3.98
N THR A 49 1.83 -0.76 3.41
CA THR A 49 2.43 0.50 3.91
C THR A 49 3.95 0.40 4.12
N ILE A 50 4.65 -0.16 3.15
CA ILE A 50 6.10 -0.43 3.22
C ILE A 50 6.86 0.86 3.48
N SER A 51 6.44 1.96 2.82
CA SER A 51 7.07 3.27 2.95
C SER A 51 7.08 3.81 4.37
N ALA A 52 6.03 3.56 5.15
CA ALA A 52 5.99 3.92 6.56
C ALA A 52 7.01 3.11 7.37
N GLY A 53 7.08 1.80 7.13
CA GLY A 53 8.05 0.91 7.76
C GLY A 53 9.49 1.29 7.45
N GLU A 54 9.80 1.57 6.17
CA GLU A 54 11.14 1.99 5.74
C GLU A 54 11.53 3.34 6.34
N PHE A 55 10.59 4.30 6.40
CA PHE A 55 10.82 5.58 7.07
C PHE A 55 11.15 5.40 8.55
N VAL A 56 10.39 4.58 9.27
CA VAL A 56 10.65 4.27 10.69
C VAL A 56 12.01 3.60 10.87
N ALA A 57 12.37 2.65 9.99
CA ALA A 57 13.69 2.00 10.02
C ALA A 57 14.83 2.98 9.73
N GLU A 58 14.64 3.90 8.79
CA GLU A 58 15.62 4.96 8.51
C GLU A 58 15.80 5.88 9.73
N LYS A 59 14.70 6.35 10.33
CA LYS A 59 14.73 7.25 11.49
C LYS A 59 15.32 6.60 12.74
N SER A 60 15.27 5.27 12.87
CA SER A 60 15.90 4.54 13.97
C SER A 60 17.42 4.68 14.00
N LYS A 61 18.04 5.05 12.86
CA LYS A 61 19.50 5.27 12.75
C LYS A 61 19.92 6.63 13.28
N ILE A 62 18.97 7.54 13.50
CA ILE A 62 19.24 8.90 14.01
C ILE A 62 19.25 8.86 15.53
N ASP A 63 20.33 9.36 16.14
CA ASP A 63 20.44 9.40 17.60
C ASP A 63 19.35 10.28 18.21
N ASN A 64 18.77 9.79 19.31
CA ASN A 64 17.68 10.46 20.05
C ASN A 64 16.37 10.70 19.27
N TYR A 65 16.22 10.18 18.05
CA TYR A 65 14.93 10.27 17.33
C TYR A 65 13.87 9.41 17.99
N PHE A 66 14.23 8.17 18.35
CA PHE A 66 13.39 7.27 19.15
C PHE A 66 14.05 6.99 20.50
N PRO A 67 13.26 6.69 21.55
CA PRO A 67 13.81 6.14 22.80
C PRO A 67 14.64 4.87 22.52
N GLU A 68 15.72 4.67 23.29
CA GLU A 68 16.64 3.53 23.09
C GLU A 68 15.95 2.17 23.05
N ILE A 69 14.92 1.98 23.91
CA ILE A 69 14.15 0.73 23.98
C ILE A 69 13.33 0.47 22.69
N VAL A 70 13.00 1.51 21.93
CA VAL A 70 12.19 1.44 20.69
C VAL A 70 13.06 1.22 19.47
N ARG A 71 14.30 1.76 19.47
CA ARG A 71 15.20 1.75 18.30
C ARG A 71 15.40 0.38 17.66
N PRO A 72 15.66 -0.72 18.41
CA PRO A 72 15.85 -2.04 17.81
C PRO A 72 14.61 -2.56 17.07
N LYS A 73 13.41 -2.28 17.59
CA LYS A 73 12.15 -2.60 16.90
C LYS A 73 11.97 -1.77 15.64
N ALA A 74 12.15 -0.45 15.75
CA ALA A 74 12.05 0.48 14.64
C ALA A 74 12.98 0.11 13.48
N ALA A 75 14.23 -0.29 13.77
CA ALA A 75 15.20 -0.71 12.76
C ALA A 75 14.77 -1.93 11.94
N ASN A 76 13.93 -2.80 12.49
CA ASN A 76 13.52 -4.05 11.84
C ASN A 76 12.15 -3.98 11.14
N VAL A 77 11.36 -2.94 11.36
CA VAL A 77 9.99 -2.86 10.83
C VAL A 77 9.97 -2.81 9.30
N GLY A 78 10.75 -1.92 8.69
CA GLY A 78 10.80 -1.77 7.23
C GLY A 78 11.20 -3.07 6.51
N PRO A 79 12.40 -3.64 6.80
CA PRO A 79 12.83 -4.91 6.20
C PRO A 79 11.84 -6.05 6.43
N GLN A 80 11.19 -6.09 7.60
CA GLN A 80 10.21 -7.13 7.92
C GLN A 80 8.93 -6.97 7.09
N ILE A 81 8.40 -5.75 6.95
CA ILE A 81 7.20 -5.49 6.12
C ILE A 81 7.49 -5.84 4.66
N SER A 82 8.63 -5.41 4.11
CA SER A 82 9.04 -5.70 2.73
C SER A 82 9.14 -7.21 2.49
N SER A 83 9.76 -7.95 3.42
CA SER A 83 9.86 -9.42 3.35
C SER A 83 8.49 -10.10 3.43
N THR A 84 7.62 -9.64 4.33
CA THR A 84 6.26 -10.18 4.48
C THR A 84 5.42 -9.89 3.23
N PHE A 85 5.50 -8.68 2.69
CA PHE A 85 4.84 -8.30 1.45
C PHE A 85 5.22 -9.21 0.29
N ALA A 86 6.53 -9.42 0.08
CA ALA A 86 7.02 -10.30 -0.99
C ALA A 86 6.43 -11.73 -0.89
N LYS A 87 6.35 -12.28 0.32
CA LYS A 87 5.76 -13.61 0.57
C LYS A 87 4.25 -13.61 0.32
N ALA A 88 3.53 -12.62 0.85
CA ALA A 88 2.08 -12.49 0.72
C ALA A 88 1.67 -12.33 -0.75
N TYR A 89 2.35 -11.45 -1.49
CA TYR A 89 2.13 -11.26 -2.92
C TYR A 89 2.37 -12.55 -3.71
N LYS A 90 3.53 -13.20 -3.51
CA LYS A 90 3.86 -14.47 -4.18
C LYS A 90 2.86 -15.57 -3.88
N ARG A 91 2.25 -15.57 -2.70
CA ARG A 91 1.25 -16.55 -2.28
C ARG A 91 -0.14 -16.27 -2.87
N GLY A 92 -0.38 -15.09 -3.40
CA GLY A 92 -1.64 -14.69 -4.03
C GLY A 92 -2.62 -13.96 -3.11
N VAL A 93 -2.13 -13.37 -2.01
CA VAL A 93 -2.94 -12.46 -1.20
C VAL A 93 -3.29 -11.23 -2.03
N LYS A 94 -4.54 -10.79 -2.00
CA LYS A 94 -4.97 -9.55 -2.66
C LYS A 94 -4.28 -8.36 -2.04
N ILE A 95 -3.66 -7.54 -2.87
CA ILE A 95 -2.95 -6.33 -2.44
C ILE A 95 -3.75 -5.09 -2.82
N ALA A 96 -3.91 -4.16 -1.88
CA ALA A 96 -4.37 -2.81 -2.14
C ALA A 96 -3.29 -1.81 -1.67
N PHE A 97 -3.25 -0.65 -2.32
CA PHE A 97 -2.24 0.36 -2.07
C PHE A 97 -2.60 1.22 -0.85
N GLY A 98 -1.64 1.47 0.02
CA GLY A 98 -1.74 2.41 1.11
C GLY A 98 -0.35 2.76 1.63
N THR A 99 -0.18 3.95 2.20
CA THR A 99 1.14 4.49 2.57
C THR A 99 1.27 4.87 4.03
N ASP A 100 0.16 4.98 4.76
CA ASP A 100 0.13 5.49 6.13
C ASP A 100 0.84 6.87 6.24
N ALA A 101 0.56 7.76 5.24
CA ALA A 101 1.14 9.09 5.20
C ALA A 101 0.72 9.90 6.43
N GLY A 102 1.71 10.53 7.06
CA GLY A 102 1.65 11.09 8.41
C GLY A 102 2.75 10.46 9.26
N VAL A 103 3.02 9.16 9.09
CA VAL A 103 4.25 8.52 9.59
C VAL A 103 5.46 9.07 8.84
N GLN A 104 5.44 9.06 7.52
CA GLN A 104 6.39 9.80 6.69
C GLN A 104 5.76 11.12 6.17
N PRO A 105 6.58 12.08 5.69
CA PRO A 105 6.08 13.34 5.15
C PRO A 105 5.09 13.15 4.00
N HIS A 106 4.02 13.94 3.99
CA HIS A 106 3.11 14.03 2.84
C HIS A 106 3.88 14.38 1.57
N GLY A 107 3.41 13.90 0.41
CA GLY A 107 4.07 14.08 -0.88
C GLY A 107 5.11 13.01 -1.21
N THR A 108 5.45 12.11 -0.27
CA THR A 108 6.37 10.98 -0.51
C THR A 108 5.65 9.66 -0.81
N ASN A 109 4.35 9.67 -0.91
CA ASN A 109 3.46 8.51 -1.06
C ASN A 109 3.83 7.61 -2.25
N LEU A 110 4.30 8.20 -3.35
CA LEU A 110 4.66 7.46 -4.56
C LEU A 110 5.88 6.54 -4.40
N LYS A 111 6.64 6.69 -3.32
CA LYS A 111 7.72 5.75 -2.96
C LYS A 111 7.20 4.33 -2.68
N GLU A 112 5.94 4.20 -2.25
CA GLU A 112 5.32 2.88 -2.00
C GLU A 112 5.37 2.00 -3.25
N PHE A 113 5.11 2.55 -4.45
CA PHE A 113 5.23 1.80 -5.70
C PHE A 113 6.63 1.22 -5.90
N ILE A 114 7.66 2.02 -5.62
CA ILE A 114 9.06 1.61 -5.76
C ILE A 114 9.37 0.47 -4.78
N TYR A 115 8.93 0.57 -3.53
CA TYR A 115 9.13 -0.47 -2.53
C TYR A 115 8.39 -1.77 -2.88
N MET A 116 7.15 -1.68 -3.38
CA MET A 116 6.39 -2.84 -3.86
C MET A 116 7.13 -3.56 -4.99
N VAL A 117 7.61 -2.80 -5.99
CA VAL A 117 8.33 -3.36 -7.14
C VAL A 117 9.67 -3.96 -6.71
N ASN A 118 10.44 -3.27 -5.87
CA ASN A 118 11.70 -3.80 -5.30
C ASN A 118 11.48 -5.08 -4.48
N SER A 119 10.27 -5.27 -3.95
CA SER A 119 9.87 -6.48 -3.23
C SER A 119 9.32 -7.59 -4.13
N GLY A 120 9.39 -7.41 -5.46
CA GLY A 120 9.08 -8.45 -6.46
C GLY A 120 7.70 -8.36 -7.12
N MET A 121 6.94 -7.28 -6.91
CA MET A 121 5.70 -7.04 -7.63
C MET A 121 5.98 -6.43 -9.01
N PRO A 122 5.41 -6.91 -10.12
CA PRO A 122 5.55 -6.26 -11.43
C PRO A 122 4.99 -4.83 -11.43
N ASN A 123 5.59 -3.92 -12.22
CA ASN A 123 5.19 -2.51 -12.31
C ASN A 123 3.68 -2.34 -12.54
N ILE A 124 3.13 -3.10 -13.49
CA ILE A 124 1.70 -3.05 -13.81
C ILE A 124 0.81 -3.47 -12.62
N GLU A 125 1.22 -4.46 -11.84
CA GLU A 125 0.46 -4.92 -10.68
C GLU A 125 0.54 -3.90 -9.52
N ALA A 126 1.68 -3.24 -9.34
CA ALA A 126 1.81 -2.13 -8.40
C ALA A 126 0.87 -0.97 -8.78
N ILE A 127 0.78 -0.60 -10.05
CA ILE A 127 -0.16 0.43 -10.53
C ILE A 127 -1.61 -0.02 -10.33
N LYS A 128 -1.95 -1.28 -10.63
CA LYS A 128 -3.29 -1.82 -10.40
C LYS A 128 -3.66 -1.82 -8.92
N SER A 129 -2.70 -2.08 -8.02
CA SER A 129 -2.97 -2.07 -6.58
C SER A 129 -3.47 -0.70 -6.09
N ALA A 130 -3.00 0.40 -6.68
CA ALA A 130 -3.40 1.77 -6.34
C ALA A 130 -4.61 2.28 -7.14
N THR A 131 -5.08 1.52 -8.08
CA THR A 131 -6.20 1.91 -8.96
C THR A 131 -7.35 0.93 -8.82
N ILE A 132 -7.45 -0.05 -9.72
CA ILE A 132 -8.62 -0.94 -9.78
C ILE A 132 -8.74 -1.86 -8.55
N GLU A 133 -7.63 -2.34 -7.97
CA GLU A 133 -7.71 -3.23 -6.80
C GLU A 133 -8.15 -2.47 -5.54
N THR A 134 -7.61 -1.26 -5.31
CA THR A 134 -8.12 -0.40 -4.23
C THR A 134 -9.57 0.02 -4.46
N ALA A 135 -9.96 0.32 -5.71
CA ALA A 135 -11.35 0.63 -6.03
C ALA A 135 -12.31 -0.55 -5.71
N LYS A 136 -11.88 -1.80 -5.97
CA LYS A 136 -12.63 -3.01 -5.58
C LYS A 136 -12.72 -3.16 -4.06
N LEU A 137 -11.63 -2.95 -3.31
CA LEU A 137 -11.63 -2.96 -1.85
C LEU A 137 -12.64 -1.95 -1.30
N LEU A 138 -12.66 -0.74 -1.86
CA LEU A 138 -13.57 0.33 -1.45
C LEU A 138 -14.98 0.20 -2.04
N LYS A 139 -15.20 -0.77 -2.95
CA LYS A 139 -16.46 -1.01 -3.71
C LYS A 139 -16.95 0.20 -4.51
N ILE A 140 -16.00 0.91 -5.10
CA ILE A 140 -16.21 2.04 -6.01
C ILE A 140 -15.68 1.73 -7.42
N ASP A 141 -15.38 0.49 -7.71
CA ASP A 141 -14.80 0.05 -8.98
C ASP A 141 -15.78 0.18 -10.17
N SER A 142 -17.07 0.38 -9.92
CA SER A 142 -18.04 0.81 -10.95
C SER A 142 -17.81 2.26 -11.40
N GLU A 143 -17.23 3.12 -10.54
CA GLU A 143 -17.08 4.57 -10.77
C GLU A 143 -15.63 4.98 -11.01
N LEU A 144 -14.67 4.28 -10.39
CA LEU A 144 -13.25 4.64 -10.35
C LEU A 144 -12.33 3.45 -10.64
N GLY A 145 -11.02 3.71 -10.69
CA GLY A 145 -9.96 2.69 -10.74
C GLY A 145 -9.60 2.20 -12.15
N SER A 146 -10.33 2.62 -13.19
CA SER A 146 -9.96 2.32 -14.59
C SER A 146 -10.45 3.40 -15.54
N ILE A 147 -9.78 3.56 -16.66
CA ILE A 147 -10.20 4.46 -17.74
C ILE A 147 -11.21 3.71 -18.60
N SER A 148 -12.50 3.98 -18.35
CA SER A 148 -13.60 3.35 -19.08
C SER A 148 -14.76 4.35 -19.24
N VAL A 149 -15.52 4.21 -20.33
CA VAL A 149 -16.70 5.04 -20.58
C VAL A 149 -17.70 4.89 -19.43
N GLY A 150 -18.22 6.00 -18.93
CA GLY A 150 -19.19 6.05 -17.84
C GLY A 150 -18.57 6.17 -16.44
N LYS A 151 -17.25 6.07 -16.29
CA LYS A 151 -16.58 6.31 -15.02
C LYS A 151 -16.20 7.79 -14.83
N LEU A 152 -15.97 8.16 -13.58
CA LEU A 152 -15.48 9.49 -13.22
C LEU A 152 -14.08 9.73 -13.83
N ALA A 153 -13.87 10.94 -14.33
CA ALA A 153 -12.60 11.34 -14.91
C ALA A 153 -11.62 11.81 -13.80
N ASP A 154 -11.16 10.84 -13.01
CA ASP A 154 -10.07 10.99 -12.04
C ASP A 154 -8.80 10.43 -12.71
N LEU A 155 -7.95 11.30 -13.23
CA LEU A 155 -6.84 10.92 -14.10
C LEU A 155 -5.53 11.53 -13.61
N VAL A 156 -4.46 10.76 -13.72
CA VAL A 156 -3.09 11.24 -13.54
C VAL A 156 -2.29 10.86 -14.78
N ALA A 157 -1.53 11.83 -15.33
CA ALA A 157 -0.51 11.52 -16.33
C ALA A 157 0.88 11.80 -15.78
N VAL A 158 1.83 10.97 -16.20
CA VAL A 158 3.23 11.08 -15.80
C VAL A 158 4.11 11.20 -17.05
N ASN A 159 5.29 11.80 -16.90
CA ASN A 159 6.31 11.79 -17.96
C ASN A 159 7.14 10.51 -17.84
N GLY A 160 7.38 9.86 -18.98
CA GLY A 160 8.02 8.54 -19.06
C GLY A 160 7.02 7.40 -18.97
N ASP A 161 7.50 6.17 -19.10
CA ASP A 161 6.69 4.96 -19.03
C ASP A 161 6.91 4.27 -17.67
N PRO A 162 5.90 4.25 -16.77
CA PRO A 162 6.02 3.56 -15.48
C PRO A 162 5.97 2.03 -15.61
N LEU A 163 5.64 1.49 -16.79
CA LEU A 163 5.72 0.04 -17.03
C LEU A 163 7.16 -0.41 -17.30
N ASP A 164 8.00 0.46 -17.87
CA ASP A 164 9.43 0.22 -18.04
C ASP A 164 10.20 0.51 -16.75
N ASP A 165 9.95 1.68 -16.13
CA ASP A 165 10.55 2.07 -14.85
C ASP A 165 9.48 2.69 -13.94
N ILE A 166 9.17 2.00 -12.85
CA ILE A 166 8.15 2.45 -11.89
C ILE A 166 8.49 3.83 -11.27
N ALA A 167 9.75 4.23 -11.23
CA ALA A 167 10.14 5.56 -10.72
C ALA A 167 9.52 6.70 -11.53
N ASN A 168 9.18 6.49 -12.80
CA ASN A 168 8.50 7.46 -13.65
C ASN A 168 7.13 7.90 -13.10
N ILE A 169 6.49 7.10 -12.23
CA ILE A 169 5.23 7.47 -11.59
C ILE A 169 5.34 8.73 -10.75
N GLN A 170 6.54 9.13 -10.32
CA GLN A 170 6.80 10.34 -9.57
C GLN A 170 6.84 11.61 -10.46
N ASN A 171 6.94 11.46 -11.78
CA ASN A 171 7.05 12.56 -12.74
C ASN A 171 5.66 13.03 -13.19
N ILE A 172 4.81 13.42 -12.24
CA ILE A 172 3.43 13.84 -12.50
C ILE A 172 3.42 15.09 -13.39
N SER A 173 2.72 15.04 -14.51
CA SER A 173 2.56 16.14 -15.48
C SER A 173 1.12 16.65 -15.57
N PHE A 174 0.15 15.84 -15.12
CA PHE A 174 -1.26 16.21 -15.20
C PHE A 174 -2.04 15.49 -14.09
N VAL A 175 -2.97 16.23 -13.47
CA VAL A 175 -3.94 15.70 -12.51
C VAL A 175 -5.32 16.21 -12.85
N MET A 176 -6.30 15.31 -12.88
CA MET A 176 -7.72 15.64 -13.05
C MET A 176 -8.53 14.94 -11.96
N LYS A 177 -9.46 15.65 -11.37
CA LYS A 177 -10.42 15.17 -10.39
C LYS A 177 -11.83 15.53 -10.84
N ASP A 178 -12.69 14.54 -10.97
CA ASP A 178 -14.09 14.73 -11.38
C ASP A 178 -14.24 15.57 -12.67
N GLY A 179 -13.39 15.27 -13.67
CA GLY A 179 -13.35 15.98 -14.94
C GLY A 179 -12.73 17.38 -14.89
N LYS A 180 -12.29 17.85 -13.73
CA LYS A 180 -11.64 19.16 -13.58
C LYS A 180 -10.13 19.01 -13.43
N ARG A 181 -9.39 19.76 -14.27
CA ARG A 181 -7.93 19.80 -14.15
C ARG A 181 -7.55 20.50 -12.85
N ILE A 182 -6.65 19.87 -12.09
CA ILE A 182 -6.02 20.48 -10.92
C ILE A 182 -4.72 21.15 -11.38
N ASN A 183 -4.60 22.44 -11.11
CA ASN A 183 -3.38 23.20 -11.41
C ASN A 183 -2.49 23.23 -10.16
N HIS A 184 -1.17 23.13 -10.37
CA HIS A 184 -0.20 23.13 -9.26
C HIS A 184 -0.11 24.49 -8.49
N ASN A 185 -0.84 25.51 -8.94
CA ASN A 185 -0.80 26.85 -8.36
C ASN A 185 -2.12 27.24 -7.65
N ASP A 186 -3.04 26.30 -7.42
CA ASP A 186 -4.29 26.51 -6.70
C ASP A 186 -4.22 25.93 -5.29
#